data_91bbb2fbd1f6153f1b94ddb4399bb69f
#
_entry.id   91bbb2fbd1f6153f1b94ddb4399bb69f
#
_cell.length_a   1.000
_cell.length_b   1.000
_cell.length_c   1.000
_cell.angle_alpha   90.00
_cell.angle_beta   90.00
_cell.angle_gamma   90.00
#
_symmetry.space_group_name_H-M   'P 1'
#
loop_
_entity.id
_entity.type
_entity.pdbx_description
1 polymer ?
#
loop_
_entity_poly.entity_id
_entity_poly.type
_entity_poly.pdbx_seq_one_letter_code
_entity_poly.pdbx_strand_id
1 'polypeptide(L)'
;MNILVAYDGTREAKEAARVATRHAKAFNARIILTYSMVGGPEIPKKEFEKAEKELQLQEIALKEEGFECESLLSVRGLDIGEDIIKIAEEKQAEEIIIGIQRKSKVGKLLFGSTAQFIIMNAPCPVVTVR
;
A
#
# COMPACT_ATOMS: atom_id res chain seq x y z
N MET A 1 12.64 -3.96 10.92
CA MET A 1 11.19 -3.82 10.85
C MET A 1 10.78 -3.41 9.45
N ASN A 2 9.77 -4.05 8.89
CA ASN A 2 9.25 -3.74 7.57
C ASN A 2 7.84 -3.16 7.70
N ILE A 3 7.64 -2.00 7.08
CA ILE A 3 6.33 -1.35 7.00
C ILE A 3 5.86 -1.46 5.55
N LEU A 4 4.71 -2.10 5.35
CA LEU A 4 4.13 -2.24 4.02
C LEU A 4 3.10 -1.14 3.80
N VAL A 5 3.22 -0.43 2.68
CA VAL A 5 2.25 0.58 2.25
C VAL A 5 1.51 0.05 1.04
N ALA A 6 0.19 -0.07 1.14
CA ALA A 6 -0.64 -0.39 -0.01
C ALA A 6 -0.84 0.88 -0.83
N TYR A 7 -0.17 0.95 -1.97
CA TYR A 7 -0.09 2.16 -2.79
C TYR A 7 -0.86 1.96 -4.11
N ASP A 8 -1.66 2.92 -4.48
CA ASP A 8 -2.43 2.89 -5.73
C ASP A 8 -2.43 4.22 -6.49
N GLY A 9 -1.56 5.15 -6.09
CA GLY A 9 -1.45 6.46 -6.72
C GLY A 9 -2.49 7.48 -6.28
N THR A 10 -3.44 7.11 -5.44
CA THR A 10 -4.45 8.05 -4.93
C THR A 10 -3.84 9.02 -3.91
N ARG A 11 -4.55 10.11 -3.62
CA ARG A 11 -4.17 11.06 -2.59
C ARG A 11 -4.03 10.37 -1.23
N GLU A 12 -4.96 9.50 -0.91
CA GLU A 12 -4.98 8.76 0.36
C GLU A 12 -3.76 7.83 0.47
N ALA A 13 -3.36 7.18 -0.63
CA ALA A 13 -2.17 6.34 -0.66
C ALA A 13 -0.90 7.16 -0.48
N LYS A 14 -0.85 8.37 -1.04
CA LYS A 14 0.28 9.28 -0.84
C LYS A 14 0.37 9.73 0.61
N GLU A 15 -0.75 9.99 1.25
CA GLU A 15 -0.80 10.31 2.68
C GLU A 15 -0.37 9.10 3.52
N ALA A 16 -0.75 7.89 3.13
CA ALA A 16 -0.30 6.67 3.78
C ALA A 16 1.22 6.54 3.70
N ALA A 17 1.81 6.81 2.55
CA ALA A 17 3.26 6.80 2.38
C ALA A 17 3.93 7.85 3.28
N ARG A 18 3.32 9.01 3.46
CA ARG A 18 3.82 10.05 4.36
C ARG A 18 3.79 9.59 5.82
N VAL A 19 2.73 8.94 6.25
CA VAL A 19 2.66 8.35 7.60
C VAL A 19 3.76 7.30 7.76
N ALA A 20 3.98 6.50 6.72
CA ALA A 20 5.04 5.49 6.73
C ALA A 20 6.42 6.10 6.98
N THR A 21 6.72 7.27 6.41
CA THR A 21 7.99 7.93 6.66
C THR A 21 8.16 8.33 8.13
N ARG A 22 7.09 8.81 8.76
CA ARG A 22 7.13 9.16 10.20
C ARG A 22 7.39 7.93 11.05
N HIS A 23 6.71 6.83 10.76
CA HIS A 23 6.90 5.57 11.48
C HIS A 23 8.28 4.97 11.21
N ALA A 24 8.73 4.99 9.96
CA ALA A 24 10.06 4.49 9.59
C ALA A 24 11.17 5.24 10.31
N LYS A 25 11.02 6.55 10.46
CA LYS A 25 11.98 7.36 11.20
C LYS A 25 11.96 7.02 12.69
N ALA A 26 10.77 6.89 13.26
CA ALA A 26 10.61 6.59 14.69
C ALA A 26 11.11 5.21 15.06
N PHE A 27 10.88 4.21 14.21
CA PHE A 27 11.19 2.80 14.48
C PHE A 27 12.42 2.28 13.73
N ASN A 28 13.09 3.12 12.95
CA ASN A 28 14.19 2.71 12.09
C ASN A 28 13.77 1.56 11.17
N ALA A 29 12.65 1.74 10.49
CA ALA A 29 12.03 0.71 9.67
C ALA A 29 12.28 0.92 8.18
N ARG A 30 12.14 -0.18 7.43
CA ARG A 30 12.17 -0.20 5.97
C ARG A 30 10.76 -0.05 5.42
N ILE A 31 10.59 0.72 4.37
CA ILE A 31 9.30 0.93 3.71
C ILE A 31 9.21 0.06 2.47
N ILE A 32 8.12 -0.69 2.35
CA ILE A 32 7.83 -1.50 1.17
C ILE A 32 6.57 -0.92 0.53
N LEU A 33 6.76 -0.22 -0.60
CA LEU A 33 5.65 0.32 -1.37
C LEU A 33 5.13 -0.78 -2.28
N THR A 34 3.89 -1.16 -2.10
CA THR A 34 3.29 -2.26 -2.85
C THR A 34 2.10 -1.76 -3.66
N TYR A 35 2.18 -1.89 -4.97
CA TYR A 35 1.09 -1.61 -5.87
C TYR A 35 0.54 -2.95 -6.37
N SER A 36 -0.66 -3.31 -5.93
CA SER A 36 -1.31 -4.55 -6.32
C SER A 36 -2.37 -4.25 -7.38
N MET A 37 -2.34 -5.01 -8.46
CA MET A 37 -3.31 -4.90 -9.55
C MET A 37 -4.06 -6.21 -9.71
N VAL A 38 -5.37 -6.11 -9.89
CA VAL A 38 -6.21 -7.25 -10.20
C VAL A 38 -6.07 -7.55 -11.69
N GLY A 39 -6.02 -8.82 -12.05
CA GLY A 39 -5.97 -9.27 -13.44
C GLY A 39 -4.72 -10.09 -13.73
N GLY A 40 -4.55 -10.39 -14.99
CA GLY A 40 -3.43 -11.17 -15.48
C GLY A 40 -2.89 -10.54 -16.74
N PRO A 41 -2.65 -11.34 -17.82
CA PRO A 41 -2.10 -10.84 -19.08
C PRO A 41 -2.96 -9.78 -19.77
N GLU A 42 -4.20 -9.61 -19.32
CA GLU A 42 -5.18 -8.71 -19.91
C GLU A 42 -5.06 -7.26 -19.45
N ILE A 43 -4.21 -6.98 -18.46
CA ILE A 43 -4.05 -5.61 -17.98
C ILE A 43 -3.54 -4.73 -19.12
N PRO A 44 -4.24 -3.62 -19.43
CA PRO A 44 -3.75 -2.73 -20.48
C PRO A 44 -2.33 -2.26 -20.17
N LYS A 45 -1.48 -2.34 -21.18
CA LYS A 45 -0.06 -1.96 -21.05
C LYS A 45 0.10 -0.56 -20.46
N LYS A 46 -0.78 0.38 -20.82
CA LYS A 46 -0.74 1.74 -20.29
C LYS A 46 -0.95 1.81 -18.79
N GLU A 47 -1.86 1.00 -18.26
CA GLU A 47 -2.13 0.97 -16.81
C GLU A 47 -0.95 0.39 -16.05
N PHE A 48 -0.37 -0.68 -16.58
CA PHE A 48 0.80 -1.29 -15.99
C PHE A 48 1.98 -0.32 -15.96
N GLU A 49 2.27 0.33 -17.07
CA GLU A 49 3.36 1.31 -17.18
C GLU A 49 3.15 2.51 -16.27
N LYS A 50 1.91 2.97 -16.15
CA LYS A 50 1.56 4.07 -15.25
C LYS A 50 1.80 3.71 -13.80
N ALA A 51 1.38 2.53 -13.38
CA ALA A 51 1.57 2.05 -12.03
C ALA A 51 3.07 1.90 -11.70
N GLU A 52 3.83 1.31 -12.62
CA GLU A 52 5.27 1.14 -12.48
C GLU A 52 5.97 2.48 -12.33
N LYS A 53 5.60 3.45 -13.15
CA LYS A 53 6.19 4.80 -13.09
C LYS A 53 5.85 5.50 -11.78
N GLU A 54 4.61 5.42 -11.33
CA GLU A 54 4.18 5.99 -10.05
C GLU A 54 4.98 5.41 -8.88
N LEU A 55 5.15 4.10 -8.86
CA LEU A 55 5.94 3.43 -7.84
C LEU A 55 7.39 3.89 -7.85
N GLN A 56 8.00 3.94 -9.02
CA GLN A 56 9.40 4.35 -9.16
C GLN A 56 9.62 5.78 -8.67
N LEU A 57 8.72 6.69 -9.00
CA LEU A 57 8.81 8.07 -8.56
C LEU A 57 8.73 8.18 -7.03
N GLN A 58 7.83 7.44 -6.41
CA GLN A 58 7.72 7.42 -4.95
C GLN A 58 8.93 6.80 -4.29
N GLU A 59 9.43 5.70 -4.83
CA GLU A 59 10.63 5.05 -4.32
C GLU A 59 11.83 5.98 -4.36
N ILE A 60 12.05 6.65 -5.49
CA ILE A 60 13.13 7.61 -5.64
C ILE A 60 13.01 8.74 -4.61
N ALA A 61 11.81 9.31 -4.46
CA ALA A 61 11.57 10.39 -3.53
C ALA A 61 11.89 9.98 -2.08
N LEU A 62 11.47 8.78 -1.68
CA LEU A 62 11.72 8.29 -0.32
C LEU A 62 13.20 8.00 -0.09
N LYS A 63 13.89 7.45 -1.07
CA LYS A 63 15.33 7.21 -0.97
C LYS A 63 16.12 8.51 -0.89
N GLU A 64 15.71 9.54 -1.62
CA GLU A 64 16.33 10.85 -1.54
C GLU A 64 16.16 11.49 -0.16
N GLU A 65 15.08 11.18 0.54
CA GLU A 65 14.87 11.63 1.92
C GLU A 65 15.64 10.79 2.94
N GLY A 66 16.35 9.76 2.51
CA GLY A 66 17.19 8.92 3.36
C GLY A 66 16.52 7.66 3.90
N PHE A 67 15.34 7.29 3.41
CA PHE A 67 14.66 6.08 3.85
C PHE A 67 15.10 4.86 3.05
N GLU A 68 15.16 3.71 3.71
CA GLU A 68 15.26 2.44 3.02
C GLU A 68 13.88 2.13 2.44
N CYS A 69 13.81 1.98 1.14
CA CYS A 69 12.56 1.77 0.44
C CYS A 69 12.72 0.78 -0.70
N GLU A 70 11.78 -0.13 -0.78
CA GLU A 70 11.66 -1.07 -1.89
C GLU A 70 10.28 -0.87 -2.50
N SER A 71 10.16 -0.96 -3.82
CA SER A 71 8.86 -0.93 -4.47
C SER A 71 8.56 -2.28 -5.11
N LEU A 72 7.30 -2.67 -5.07
CA LEU A 72 6.82 -3.94 -5.59
C LEU A 72 5.52 -3.75 -6.34
N LEU A 73 5.53 -4.04 -7.63
CA LEU A 73 4.33 -4.08 -8.45
C LEU A 73 3.88 -5.54 -8.54
N SER A 74 2.71 -5.84 -8.00
CA SER A 74 2.18 -7.20 -7.93
C SER A 74 0.97 -7.38 -8.84
N VAL A 75 1.05 -8.38 -9.72
CA VAL A 75 -0.05 -8.76 -10.62
C VAL A 75 -0.11 -10.28 -10.61
N ARG A 76 -0.84 -10.86 -9.65
CA ARG A 76 -0.86 -12.31 -9.45
C ARG A 76 -2.25 -12.93 -9.62
N GLY A 77 -3.20 -12.16 -10.15
CA GLY A 77 -4.56 -12.65 -10.35
C GLY A 77 -5.38 -12.79 -9.07
N LEU A 78 -4.90 -12.22 -7.96
CA LEU A 78 -5.62 -12.19 -6.70
C LEU A 78 -6.37 -10.88 -6.55
N ASP A 79 -7.40 -10.86 -5.71
CA ASP A 79 -8.00 -9.61 -5.28
C ASP A 79 -6.96 -8.80 -4.53
N ILE A 80 -7.06 -7.47 -4.61
CA ILE A 80 -6.06 -6.58 -4.03
C ILE A 80 -5.85 -6.87 -2.53
N GLY A 81 -6.93 -7.03 -1.77
CA GLY A 81 -6.83 -7.31 -0.34
C GLY A 81 -6.08 -8.61 -0.05
N GLU A 82 -6.41 -9.68 -0.77
CA GLU A 82 -5.74 -10.97 -0.61
C GLU A 82 -4.26 -10.88 -0.97
N ASP A 83 -3.94 -10.14 -2.03
CA ASP A 83 -2.57 -9.96 -2.48
C ASP A 83 -1.74 -9.19 -1.45
N ILE A 84 -2.28 -8.11 -0.90
CA ILE A 84 -1.61 -7.32 0.13
C ILE A 84 -1.32 -8.17 1.38
N ILE A 85 -2.30 -8.97 1.82
CA ILE A 85 -2.09 -9.87 2.97
C ILE A 85 -0.96 -10.86 2.68
N LYS A 86 -0.98 -11.46 1.49
CA LYS A 86 0.04 -12.42 1.09
C LYS A 86 1.43 -11.80 1.04
N ILE A 87 1.53 -10.60 0.49
CA ILE A 87 2.81 -9.86 0.44
C ILE A 87 3.28 -9.51 1.86
N ALA A 88 2.35 -9.10 2.72
CA ALA A 88 2.68 -8.80 4.12
C ALA A 88 3.30 -10.01 4.81
N GLU A 89 2.77 -11.21 4.58
CA GLU A 89 3.32 -12.45 5.10
C GLU A 89 4.69 -12.75 4.49
N GLU A 90 4.80 -12.67 3.17
CA GLU A 90 6.05 -12.95 2.44
C GLU A 90 7.18 -12.00 2.84
N LYS A 91 6.87 -10.74 3.07
CA LYS A 91 7.84 -9.71 3.44
C LYS A 91 8.00 -9.54 4.95
N GLN A 92 7.29 -10.33 5.72
CA GLN A 92 7.33 -10.25 7.18
C GLN A 92 7.06 -8.83 7.67
N ALA A 93 6.01 -8.21 7.13
CA ALA A 93 5.61 -6.87 7.52
C ALA A 93 5.14 -6.85 8.97
N GLU A 94 5.61 -5.88 9.72
CA GLU A 94 5.20 -5.67 11.10
C GLU A 94 4.14 -4.59 11.23
N GLU A 95 3.85 -3.89 10.13
CA GLU A 95 2.79 -2.89 10.05
C GLU A 95 2.35 -2.76 8.59
N ILE A 96 1.05 -2.58 8.39
CA ILE A 96 0.48 -2.25 7.08
C ILE A 96 -0.16 -0.89 7.20
N ILE A 97 0.14 0.02 6.27
CA ILE A 97 -0.49 1.33 6.22
C ILE A 97 -1.29 1.43 4.93
N ILE A 98 -2.55 1.76 5.05
CA ILE A 98 -3.46 1.89 3.91
C ILE A 98 -4.17 3.24 3.93
N GLY A 99 -4.32 3.83 2.76
CA GLY A 99 -5.17 4.99 2.57
C GLY A 99 -6.61 4.54 2.39
N ILE A 100 -7.53 5.24 3.03
CA ILE A 100 -8.95 4.94 2.89
C ILE A 100 -9.71 6.20 2.47
N GLN A 101 -10.71 6.00 1.63
CA GLN A 101 -11.64 7.07 1.29
C GLN A 101 -12.82 7.01 2.26
N ARG A 102 -13.09 8.14 2.88
CA ARG A 102 -14.23 8.27 3.77
C ARG A 102 -15.47 8.57 2.94
N LYS A 103 -16.30 7.57 2.75
CA LYS A 103 -17.61 7.78 2.13
C LYS A 103 -18.65 7.81 3.23
N SER A 104 -19.18 9.01 3.52
CA SER A 104 -20.27 9.18 4.45
C SER A 104 -21.58 9.21 3.67
N LYS A 105 -22.39 8.17 3.80
CA LYS A 105 -23.82 8.26 3.49
C LYS A 105 -24.55 8.14 4.81
N VAL A 106 -25.32 9.17 5.17
CA VAL A 106 -26.20 9.14 6.34
C VAL A 106 -25.44 8.88 7.66
N GLY A 107 -24.29 9.54 7.83
CA GLY A 107 -23.52 9.47 9.07
C GLY A 107 -22.77 8.17 9.33
N LYS A 108 -22.72 7.26 8.36
CA LYS A 108 -21.96 6.01 8.48
C LYS A 108 -20.61 6.11 7.78
N LEU A 109 -19.57 5.68 8.47
CA LEU A 109 -18.26 5.48 7.85
C LEU A 109 -18.31 4.19 7.05
N LEU A 110 -18.17 4.32 5.72
CA LEU A 110 -18.09 3.16 4.85
C LEU A 110 -16.66 3.01 4.37
N PHE A 111 -16.03 1.92 4.78
CA PHE A 111 -14.75 1.50 4.22
C PHE A 111 -15.00 0.69 2.96
N GLY A 112 -14.11 0.78 1.97
CA GLY A 112 -14.16 -0.09 0.81
C GLY A 112 -13.92 -1.55 1.21
N SER A 113 -14.35 -2.48 0.37
CA SER A 113 -14.20 -3.92 0.63
C SER A 113 -12.74 -4.34 0.80
N THR A 114 -11.83 -3.75 0.03
CA THR A 114 -10.40 -4.03 0.14
C THR A 114 -9.85 -3.65 1.51
N ALA A 115 -10.18 -2.44 1.99
CA ALA A 115 -9.76 -1.98 3.31
C ALA A 115 -10.30 -2.88 4.41
N GLN A 116 -11.57 -3.25 4.35
CA GLN A 116 -12.18 -4.16 5.32
C GLN A 116 -11.47 -5.51 5.35
N PHE A 117 -11.19 -6.07 4.17
CA PHE A 117 -10.50 -7.35 4.08
C PHE A 117 -9.11 -7.28 4.72
N ILE A 118 -8.36 -6.24 4.45
CA ILE A 118 -7.03 -6.06 5.01
C ILE A 118 -7.10 -5.93 6.53
N ILE A 119 -8.00 -5.09 7.05
CA ILE A 119 -8.16 -4.89 8.49
C ILE A 119 -8.50 -6.20 9.19
N MET A 120 -9.39 -7.00 8.60
CA MET A 120 -9.85 -8.25 9.22
C MET A 120 -8.84 -9.40 9.13
N ASN A 121 -7.93 -9.38 8.16
CA ASN A 121 -7.08 -10.54 7.87
C ASN A 121 -5.58 -10.27 8.01
N ALA A 122 -5.17 -9.06 8.33
CA ALA A 122 -3.75 -8.71 8.41
C ALA A 122 -3.03 -9.48 9.50
N PRO A 123 -1.79 -9.94 9.24
CA PRO A 123 -0.97 -10.62 10.23
C PRO A 123 -0.31 -9.66 11.22
N CYS A 124 -0.55 -8.36 11.09
CA CYS A 124 0.09 -7.32 11.86
C CYS A 124 -0.88 -6.13 12.03
N PRO A 125 -0.53 -5.14 12.86
CA PRO A 125 -1.33 -3.92 12.96
C PRO A 125 -1.53 -3.22 11.64
N VAL A 126 -2.72 -2.65 11.45
CA VAL A 126 -3.08 -1.89 10.26
C VAL A 126 -3.38 -0.45 10.65
N VAL A 127 -2.69 0.47 10.02
CA VAL A 127 -2.92 1.90 10.18
C VAL A 127 -3.70 2.40 8.97
N THR A 128 -4.84 3.02 9.22
CA THR A 128 -5.67 3.61 8.17
C THR A 128 -5.46 5.11 8.11
N VAL A 129 -5.31 5.66 6.92
CA VAL A 129 -5.03 7.07 6.68
C VAL A 129 -6.04 7.64 5.69
N ARG A 130 -6.53 8.85 5.96
CA ARG A 130 -7.48 9.55 5.10
C ARG A 130 -6.84 10.73 4.40
#